data_73aa8b865799f075217357e945551319
#
_entry.id   73aa8b865799f075217357e945551319
#
_cell.length_a   1.000
_cell.length_b   1.000
_cell.length_c   1.000
_cell.angle_alpha   90.00
_cell.angle_beta   90.00
_cell.angle_gamma   90.00
#
_symmetry.space_group_name_H-M   'P 1'
#
loop_
_entity.id
_entity.type
_entity.pdbx_description
1 polymer ?
#
loop_
_entity_poly.entity_id
_entity_poly.type
_entity_poly.pdbx_seq_one_letter_code
_entity_poly.pdbx_strand_id
1 'polypeptide(L)'
;MMVFVSIYGVVDGFFISNFAGKTSFASINLIMPFVMILGGVGFMVGTGGTALVSQKLGEGDEKTAKRYFTMMIMLTVILGAVLTTFGLIFTENVAVFFGATPEMLGDCVLYGRIVISFTTAFMLQNVFQSFFIAAEKPKLGLISTIMAGCTNIILDAVFVGLMGFGVAGAAFATGISECVGGIFPLIYFLRPNSSILRLTKTRLEIRPLLRACANGSSELMSSISSSVVS
;
A
#
# COMPACT_ATOMS: atom_id res chain seq x y z
N MET A 1 -8.05 -3.42 -13.32
CA MET A 1 -7.10 -3.16 -12.23
C MET A 1 -6.89 -4.42 -11.40
N MET A 2 -7.92 -5.02 -10.80
CA MET A 2 -7.80 -6.26 -9.99
C MET A 2 -7.12 -7.41 -10.73
N VAL A 3 -7.43 -7.64 -12.00
CA VAL A 3 -6.79 -8.70 -12.81
C VAL A 3 -5.26 -8.55 -12.87
N PHE A 4 -4.77 -7.32 -13.02
CA PHE A 4 -3.32 -7.06 -13.05
C PHE A 4 -2.66 -7.33 -11.69
N VAL A 5 -3.32 -6.94 -10.61
CA VAL A 5 -2.86 -7.22 -9.22
C VAL A 5 -2.79 -8.73 -8.98
N SER A 6 -3.79 -9.48 -9.45
CA SER A 6 -3.78 -10.95 -9.33
C SER A 6 -2.66 -11.59 -10.15
N ILE A 7 -2.39 -11.09 -11.35
CA ILE A 7 -1.32 -11.63 -12.22
C ILE A 7 0.05 -11.49 -11.56
N TYR A 8 0.41 -10.29 -11.08
CA TYR A 8 1.72 -10.13 -10.46
C TYR A 8 1.84 -10.89 -9.15
N GLY A 9 0.78 -11.03 -8.35
CA GLY A 9 0.79 -11.85 -7.15
C GLY A 9 1.03 -13.34 -7.44
N VAL A 10 0.46 -13.87 -8.54
CA VAL A 10 0.74 -15.25 -9.00
C VAL A 10 2.20 -15.39 -9.46
N VAL A 11 2.73 -14.39 -10.16
CA VAL A 11 4.12 -14.41 -10.63
C VAL A 11 5.10 -14.33 -9.46
N ASP A 12 4.88 -13.46 -8.49
CA ASP A 12 5.64 -13.36 -7.25
C ASP A 12 5.65 -14.70 -6.50
N GLY A 13 4.47 -15.30 -6.29
CA GLY A 13 4.34 -16.63 -5.68
C GLY A 13 5.08 -17.73 -6.46
N PHE A 14 5.09 -17.66 -7.80
CA PHE A 14 5.84 -18.59 -8.65
C PHE A 14 7.35 -18.47 -8.41
N PHE A 15 7.91 -17.26 -8.40
CA PHE A 15 9.34 -17.05 -8.14
C PHE A 15 9.71 -17.53 -6.74
N ILE A 16 8.95 -17.17 -5.70
CA ILE A 16 9.24 -17.57 -4.33
C ILE A 16 9.18 -19.10 -4.17
N SER A 17 8.12 -19.74 -4.65
CA SER A 17 7.94 -21.19 -4.48
C SER A 17 9.01 -22.01 -5.19
N ASN A 18 9.50 -21.56 -6.34
CA ASN A 18 10.51 -22.28 -7.13
C ASN A 18 11.95 -22.00 -6.73
N PHE A 19 12.25 -20.78 -6.27
CA PHE A 19 13.63 -20.36 -6.01
C PHE A 19 13.95 -20.17 -4.52
N ALA A 20 12.98 -19.83 -3.67
CA ALA A 20 13.17 -19.69 -2.22
C ALA A 20 12.73 -20.93 -1.44
N GLY A 21 11.89 -21.79 -2.04
CA GLY A 21 11.42 -23.03 -1.44
C GLY A 21 10.02 -22.94 -0.81
N LYS A 22 9.44 -24.14 -0.53
CA LYS A 22 8.06 -24.24 -0.06
C LYS A 22 7.86 -23.68 1.35
N THR A 23 8.82 -23.85 2.24
CA THR A 23 8.77 -23.32 3.61
C THR A 23 8.77 -21.79 3.60
N SER A 24 9.63 -21.19 2.78
CA SER A 24 9.70 -19.74 2.62
C SER A 24 8.41 -19.18 2.02
N PHE A 25 7.82 -19.85 1.04
CA PHE A 25 6.52 -19.47 0.49
C PHE A 25 5.40 -19.52 1.54
N ALA A 26 5.36 -20.58 2.36
CA ALA A 26 4.41 -20.68 3.47
C ALA A 26 4.63 -19.58 4.51
N SER A 27 5.89 -19.24 4.83
CA SER A 27 6.26 -18.18 5.77
C SER A 27 5.76 -16.80 5.32
N ILE A 28 5.90 -16.50 4.03
CA ILE A 28 5.42 -15.25 3.46
C ILE A 28 3.90 -15.18 3.54
N ASN A 29 3.19 -16.24 3.13
CA ASN A 29 1.73 -16.28 3.21
C ASN A 29 1.21 -16.14 4.64
N LEU A 30 1.95 -16.62 5.64
CA LEU A 30 1.58 -16.49 7.04
C LEU A 30 1.63 -15.04 7.54
N ILE A 31 2.65 -14.24 7.14
CA ILE A 31 2.82 -12.87 7.61
C ILE A 31 2.05 -11.85 6.74
N MET A 32 1.66 -12.21 5.51
CA MET A 32 0.96 -11.33 4.58
C MET A 32 -0.33 -10.70 5.15
N PRO A 33 -1.21 -11.42 5.86
CA PRO A 33 -2.40 -10.80 6.48
C PRO A 33 -2.07 -9.60 7.36
N PHE A 34 -0.98 -9.68 8.12
CA PHE A 34 -0.53 -8.56 8.96
C PHE A 34 -0.12 -7.34 8.11
N VAL A 35 0.67 -7.56 7.07
CA VAL A 35 1.07 -6.49 6.12
C VAL A 35 -0.17 -5.86 5.46
N MET A 36 -1.12 -6.69 5.04
CA MET A 36 -2.37 -6.23 4.41
C MET A 36 -3.25 -5.42 5.36
N ILE A 37 -3.32 -5.78 6.63
CA ILE A 37 -4.05 -5.02 7.64
C ILE A 37 -3.41 -3.63 7.84
N LEU A 38 -2.09 -3.57 7.95
CA LEU A 38 -1.38 -2.29 8.05
C LEU A 38 -1.62 -1.40 6.82
N GLY A 39 -1.50 -1.97 5.62
CA GLY A 39 -1.76 -1.27 4.36
C GLY A 39 -3.23 -0.90 4.16
N GLY A 40 -4.15 -1.68 4.73
CA GLY A 40 -5.60 -1.46 4.69
C GLY A 40 -6.03 -0.10 5.25
N VAL A 41 -5.25 0.46 6.18
CA VAL A 41 -5.45 1.82 6.67
C VAL A 41 -5.31 2.85 5.53
N GLY A 42 -4.46 2.57 4.53
CA GLY A 42 -4.36 3.39 3.32
C GLY A 42 -5.67 3.39 2.51
N PHE A 43 -6.32 2.24 2.36
CA PHE A 43 -7.63 2.16 1.71
C PHE A 43 -8.70 2.97 2.48
N MET A 44 -8.71 2.86 3.81
CA MET A 44 -9.63 3.64 4.64
C MET A 44 -9.47 5.16 4.42
N VAL A 45 -8.24 5.66 4.46
CA VAL A 45 -7.96 7.09 4.23
C VAL A 45 -8.26 7.48 2.78
N GLY A 46 -7.93 6.61 1.83
CA GLY A 46 -8.16 6.84 0.40
C GLY A 46 -9.64 6.96 0.05
N THR A 47 -10.45 5.97 0.38
CA THR A 47 -11.88 5.93 0.05
C THR A 47 -12.65 6.98 0.83
N GLY A 48 -12.43 7.08 2.15
CA GLY A 48 -13.10 8.08 2.98
C GLY A 48 -12.69 9.51 2.64
N GLY A 49 -11.42 9.74 2.34
CA GLY A 49 -10.92 11.04 1.87
C GLY A 49 -11.47 11.43 0.50
N THR A 50 -11.52 10.47 -0.43
CA THR A 50 -12.09 10.67 -1.77
C THR A 50 -13.54 11.09 -1.70
N ALA A 51 -14.36 10.49 -0.83
CA ALA A 51 -15.75 10.87 -0.63
C ALA A 51 -15.89 12.35 -0.23
N LEU A 52 -15.09 12.82 0.75
CA LEU A 52 -15.11 14.22 1.19
C LEU A 52 -14.61 15.19 0.12
N VAL A 53 -13.55 14.81 -0.61
CA VAL A 53 -13.00 15.65 -1.69
C VAL A 53 -13.97 15.75 -2.85
N SER A 54 -14.59 14.64 -3.27
CA SER A 54 -15.58 14.62 -4.34
C SER A 54 -16.82 15.42 -3.97
N GLN A 55 -17.26 15.37 -2.70
CA GLN A 55 -18.36 16.23 -2.23
C GLN A 55 -18.02 17.71 -2.41
N LYS A 56 -16.83 18.16 -2.03
CA LYS A 56 -16.40 19.56 -2.17
C LYS A 56 -16.24 20.00 -3.62
N LEU A 57 -15.79 19.09 -4.49
CA LEU A 57 -15.75 19.33 -5.94
C LEU A 57 -17.16 19.50 -6.51
N GLY A 58 -18.11 18.66 -6.09
CA GLY A 58 -19.53 18.78 -6.49
C GLY A 58 -20.21 20.06 -6.00
N GLU A 59 -19.78 20.61 -4.86
CA GLU A 59 -20.22 21.92 -4.35
C GLU A 59 -19.53 23.11 -5.08
N GLY A 60 -18.58 22.86 -5.98
CA GLY A 60 -17.79 23.88 -6.67
C GLY A 60 -16.68 24.50 -5.83
N ASP A 61 -16.42 23.99 -4.62
CA ASP A 61 -15.38 24.50 -3.71
C ASP A 61 -14.04 23.75 -3.94
N GLU A 62 -13.41 24.04 -5.10
CA GLU A 62 -12.11 23.45 -5.43
C GLU A 62 -11.01 23.75 -4.41
N LYS A 63 -11.07 24.93 -3.78
CA LYS A 63 -10.05 25.35 -2.82
C LYS A 63 -10.05 24.44 -1.58
N THR A 64 -11.22 24.15 -1.03
CA THR A 64 -11.37 23.24 0.10
C THR A 64 -11.09 21.79 -0.32
N ALA A 65 -11.48 21.39 -1.53
CA ALA A 65 -11.17 20.06 -2.08
C ALA A 65 -9.65 19.81 -2.13
N LYS A 66 -8.86 20.76 -2.65
CA LYS A 66 -7.37 20.69 -2.69
C LYS A 66 -6.76 20.63 -1.28
N ARG A 67 -7.32 21.38 -0.32
CA ARG A 67 -6.91 21.33 1.09
C ARG A 67 -7.16 19.95 1.69
N TYR A 68 -8.36 19.41 1.54
CA TYR A 68 -8.72 18.08 2.05
C TYR A 68 -7.85 17.00 1.41
N PHE A 69 -7.66 17.03 0.10
CA PHE A 69 -6.73 16.12 -0.58
C PHE A 69 -5.34 16.14 0.07
N THR A 70 -4.76 17.33 0.24
CA THR A 70 -3.43 17.46 0.86
C THR A 70 -3.41 16.94 2.30
N MET A 71 -4.47 17.21 3.07
CA MET A 71 -4.60 16.70 4.44
C MET A 71 -4.64 15.17 4.49
N MET A 72 -5.32 14.51 3.53
CA MET A 72 -5.35 13.04 3.45
C MET A 72 -3.96 12.46 3.15
N ILE A 73 -3.20 13.08 2.24
CA ILE A 73 -1.82 12.65 1.96
C ILE A 73 -0.93 12.82 3.20
N MET A 74 -1.01 13.96 3.89
CA MET A 74 -0.27 14.19 5.14
C MET A 74 -0.65 13.17 6.23
N LEU A 75 -1.95 12.89 6.40
CA LEU A 75 -2.44 11.88 7.34
C LEU A 75 -1.88 10.51 7.00
N THR A 76 -1.88 10.14 5.72
CA THR A 76 -1.34 8.85 5.25
C THR A 76 0.15 8.70 5.59
N VAL A 77 0.94 9.75 5.39
CA VAL A 77 2.38 9.73 5.71
C VAL A 77 2.59 9.58 7.23
N ILE A 78 1.82 10.33 8.04
CA ILE A 78 1.94 10.25 9.51
C ILE A 78 1.51 8.86 10.00
N LEU A 79 0.34 8.37 9.58
CA LEU A 79 -0.13 7.03 9.96
C LEU A 79 0.80 5.95 9.45
N GLY A 80 1.29 6.07 8.23
CA GLY A 80 2.26 5.14 7.65
C GLY A 80 3.54 5.05 8.48
N ALA A 81 4.11 6.18 8.89
CA ALA A 81 5.31 6.19 9.75
C ALA A 81 5.04 5.55 11.12
N VAL A 82 3.88 5.84 11.73
CA VAL A 82 3.48 5.24 13.02
C VAL A 82 3.29 3.73 12.86
N LEU A 83 2.56 3.29 11.84
CA LEU A 83 2.28 1.87 11.59
C LEU A 83 3.54 1.10 11.19
N THR A 84 4.44 1.71 10.42
CA THR A 84 5.76 1.13 10.12
C THR A 84 6.53 0.88 11.41
N THR A 85 6.63 1.87 12.29
CA THR A 85 7.35 1.74 13.57
C THR A 85 6.73 0.65 14.44
N PHE A 86 5.40 0.68 14.60
CA PHE A 86 4.67 -0.35 15.34
C PHE A 86 4.86 -1.73 14.72
N GLY A 87 4.67 -1.85 13.41
CA GLY A 87 4.81 -3.11 12.69
C GLY A 87 6.21 -3.72 12.85
N LEU A 88 7.28 -2.92 12.72
CA LEU A 88 8.65 -3.40 12.90
C LEU A 88 8.94 -3.95 14.31
N ILE A 89 8.35 -3.32 15.34
CA ILE A 89 8.52 -3.77 16.74
C ILE A 89 7.80 -5.08 16.97
N PHE A 90 6.59 -5.23 16.44
CA PHE A 90 5.72 -6.37 16.75
C PHE A 90 5.75 -7.50 15.72
N THR A 91 6.52 -7.40 14.62
CA THR A 91 6.57 -8.40 13.55
C THR A 91 6.79 -9.82 14.08
N GLU A 92 7.74 -10.01 14.97
CA GLU A 92 8.09 -11.33 15.54
C GLU A 92 6.95 -11.90 16.39
N ASN A 93 6.38 -11.08 17.27
CA ASN A 93 5.26 -11.47 18.13
C ASN A 93 4.03 -11.85 17.29
N VAL A 94 3.78 -11.13 16.20
CA VAL A 94 2.68 -11.41 15.29
C VAL A 94 2.93 -12.69 14.49
N ALA A 95 4.17 -12.93 14.03
CA ALA A 95 4.51 -14.18 13.34
C ALA A 95 4.27 -15.39 14.25
N VAL A 96 4.69 -15.32 15.50
CA VAL A 96 4.44 -16.36 16.51
C VAL A 96 2.94 -16.53 16.78
N PHE A 97 2.21 -15.43 16.92
CA PHE A 97 0.75 -15.45 17.14
C PHE A 97 0.00 -16.10 15.96
N PHE A 98 0.46 -15.93 14.74
CA PHE A 98 -0.11 -16.57 13.54
C PHE A 98 0.33 -18.04 13.39
N GLY A 99 1.17 -18.56 14.28
CA GLY A 99 1.55 -19.96 14.29
C GLY A 99 2.82 -20.28 13.51
N ALA A 100 3.74 -19.31 13.35
CA ALA A 100 5.03 -19.58 12.71
C ALA A 100 5.79 -20.66 13.50
N THR A 101 6.21 -21.71 12.78
CA THR A 101 7.10 -22.72 13.34
C THR A 101 8.52 -22.14 13.51
N PRO A 102 9.39 -22.75 14.35
CA PRO A 102 10.78 -22.31 14.49
C PRO A 102 11.53 -22.22 13.15
N GLU A 103 11.20 -23.08 12.18
CA GLU A 103 11.77 -23.10 10.84
C GLU A 103 11.28 -21.93 9.97
N MET A 104 10.04 -21.50 10.17
CA MET A 104 9.39 -20.44 9.41
C MET A 104 9.66 -19.04 9.97
N LEU A 105 9.94 -18.96 11.28
CA LEU A 105 10.01 -17.68 12.01
C LEU A 105 11.04 -16.73 11.41
N GLY A 106 12.21 -17.25 11.03
CA GLY A 106 13.27 -16.45 10.41
C GLY A 106 12.82 -15.76 9.11
N ASP A 107 12.19 -16.51 8.22
CA ASP A 107 11.67 -16.00 6.95
C ASP A 107 10.48 -15.05 7.14
N CYS A 108 9.57 -15.36 8.07
CA CYS A 108 8.44 -14.49 8.42
C CYS A 108 8.92 -13.11 8.90
N VAL A 109 9.89 -13.10 9.82
CA VAL A 109 10.43 -11.86 10.39
C VAL A 109 11.23 -11.09 9.36
N LEU A 110 12.06 -11.77 8.57
CA LEU A 110 12.86 -11.14 7.53
C LEU A 110 11.97 -10.46 6.47
N TYR A 111 11.04 -11.22 5.90
CA TYR A 111 10.08 -10.70 4.91
C TYR A 111 9.23 -9.58 5.50
N GLY A 112 8.62 -9.83 6.66
CA GLY A 112 7.73 -8.88 7.32
C GLY A 112 8.44 -7.56 7.60
N ARG A 113 9.64 -7.57 8.19
CA ARG A 113 10.39 -6.33 8.50
C ARG A 113 10.75 -5.55 7.25
N ILE A 114 11.18 -6.22 6.18
CA ILE A 114 11.51 -5.52 4.93
C ILE A 114 10.25 -4.88 4.35
N VAL A 115 9.16 -5.62 4.13
CA VAL A 115 7.94 -5.09 3.51
C VAL A 115 7.28 -4.03 4.39
N ILE A 116 7.23 -4.22 5.72
CA ILE A 116 6.67 -3.24 6.64
C ILE A 116 7.45 -1.91 6.59
N SER A 117 8.75 -1.93 6.32
CA SER A 117 9.53 -0.70 6.12
C SER A 117 9.01 0.16 4.97
N PHE A 118 8.30 -0.44 4.01
CA PHE A 118 7.68 0.22 2.86
C PHE A 118 6.17 0.48 3.04
N THR A 119 5.58 0.17 4.21
CA THR A 119 4.14 0.34 4.46
C THR A 119 3.64 1.75 4.14
N THR A 120 4.42 2.79 4.42
CA THR A 120 4.05 4.17 4.06
C THR A 120 3.89 4.34 2.55
N ALA A 121 4.76 3.72 1.74
CA ALA A 121 4.66 3.75 0.28
C ALA A 121 3.43 2.96 -0.21
N PHE A 122 3.18 1.80 0.37
CA PHE A 122 2.00 0.99 0.09
C PHE A 122 0.69 1.75 0.40
N MET A 123 0.61 2.39 1.56
CA MET A 123 -0.54 3.22 1.91
C MET A 123 -0.72 4.39 0.94
N LEU A 124 0.36 5.08 0.56
CA LEU A 124 0.30 6.16 -0.42
C LEU A 124 -0.19 5.68 -1.78
N GLN A 125 0.29 4.52 -2.25
CA GLN A 125 -0.18 3.92 -3.49
C GLN A 125 -1.70 3.71 -3.48
N ASN A 126 -2.25 3.14 -2.40
CA ASN A 126 -3.68 2.88 -2.25
C ASN A 126 -4.50 4.17 -2.19
N VAL A 127 -4.02 5.16 -1.45
CA VAL A 127 -4.65 6.48 -1.33
C VAL A 127 -4.68 7.18 -2.69
N PHE A 128 -3.56 7.22 -3.41
CA PHE A 128 -3.51 7.86 -4.72
C PHE A 128 -4.37 7.16 -5.77
N GLN A 129 -4.53 5.83 -5.70
CA GLN A 129 -5.44 5.11 -6.57
C GLN A 129 -6.88 5.59 -6.42
N SER A 130 -7.34 5.77 -5.19
CA SER A 130 -8.67 6.33 -4.91
C SER A 130 -8.78 7.77 -5.42
N PHE A 131 -7.76 8.60 -5.21
CA PHE A 131 -7.78 9.99 -5.65
C PHE A 131 -7.63 10.19 -7.16
N PHE A 132 -7.04 9.27 -7.90
CA PHE A 132 -7.05 9.34 -9.37
C PHE A 132 -8.46 9.25 -9.95
N ILE A 133 -9.37 8.55 -9.26
CA ILE A 133 -10.79 8.51 -9.66
C ILE A 133 -11.43 9.86 -9.40
N ALA A 134 -11.27 10.46 -8.22
CA ALA A 134 -11.80 11.79 -7.90
C ALA A 134 -11.19 12.91 -8.74
N ALA A 135 -9.96 12.73 -9.20
CA ALA A 135 -9.25 13.66 -10.07
C ALA A 135 -9.62 13.51 -11.55
N GLU A 136 -10.57 12.63 -11.88
CA GLU A 136 -10.98 12.30 -13.27
C GLU A 136 -9.80 11.79 -14.13
N LYS A 137 -8.81 11.14 -13.51
CA LYS A 137 -7.62 10.60 -14.16
C LYS A 137 -7.45 9.08 -13.96
N PRO A 138 -8.49 8.24 -14.14
CA PRO A 138 -8.40 6.80 -13.89
C PRO A 138 -7.32 6.10 -14.74
N LYS A 139 -7.03 6.63 -15.93
CA LYS A 139 -5.94 6.12 -16.79
C LYS A 139 -4.57 6.24 -16.11
N LEU A 140 -4.31 7.32 -15.36
CA LEU A 140 -3.05 7.48 -14.63
C LEU A 140 -2.96 6.52 -13.45
N GLY A 141 -4.07 6.23 -12.77
CA GLY A 141 -4.14 5.19 -11.76
C GLY A 141 -3.79 3.82 -12.34
N LEU A 142 -4.33 3.47 -13.50
CA LEU A 142 -3.99 2.23 -14.20
C LEU A 142 -2.50 2.18 -14.59
N ILE A 143 -1.96 3.26 -15.14
CA ILE A 143 -0.53 3.33 -15.49
C ILE A 143 0.34 3.14 -14.25
N SER A 144 0.03 3.79 -13.14
CA SER A 144 0.75 3.63 -11.86
C SER A 144 0.75 2.17 -11.39
N THR A 145 -0.40 1.49 -11.47
CA THR A 145 -0.51 0.06 -11.10
C THR A 145 0.32 -0.82 -12.02
N ILE A 146 0.27 -0.58 -13.34
CA ILE A 146 1.06 -1.33 -14.32
C ILE A 146 2.56 -1.12 -14.06
N MET A 147 2.99 0.12 -13.84
CA MET A 147 4.40 0.42 -13.55
C MET A 147 4.87 -0.31 -12.27
N ALA A 148 4.09 -0.26 -11.20
CA ALA A 148 4.41 -0.97 -9.96
C ALA A 148 4.48 -2.48 -10.20
N GLY A 149 3.46 -3.08 -10.83
CA GLY A 149 3.44 -4.52 -11.12
C GLY A 149 4.57 -4.99 -12.03
N CYS A 150 4.88 -4.24 -13.10
CA CYS A 150 6.03 -4.55 -13.95
C CYS A 150 7.36 -4.44 -13.19
N THR A 151 7.50 -3.43 -12.32
CA THR A 151 8.69 -3.28 -11.48
C THR A 151 8.85 -4.48 -10.54
N ASN A 152 7.77 -4.92 -9.90
CA ASN A 152 7.78 -6.10 -9.03
C ASN A 152 8.25 -7.35 -9.80
N ILE A 153 7.59 -7.69 -10.92
CA ILE A 153 7.94 -8.87 -11.74
C ILE A 153 9.42 -8.84 -12.20
N ILE A 154 9.90 -7.69 -12.66
CA ILE A 154 11.29 -7.55 -13.11
C ILE A 154 12.26 -7.73 -11.93
N LEU A 155 11.97 -7.14 -10.79
CA LEU A 155 12.82 -7.23 -9.60
C LEU A 155 12.80 -8.64 -9.00
N ASP A 156 11.66 -9.35 -9.01
CA ASP A 156 11.58 -10.75 -8.59
C ASP A 156 12.45 -11.63 -9.49
N ALA A 157 12.36 -11.44 -10.80
CA ALA A 157 13.24 -12.18 -11.74
C ALA A 157 14.72 -11.92 -11.46
N VAL A 158 15.09 -10.68 -11.13
CA VAL A 158 16.48 -10.30 -10.85
C VAL A 158 16.91 -10.76 -9.46
N PHE A 159 16.19 -10.39 -8.41
CA PHE A 159 16.62 -10.61 -7.02
C PHE A 159 16.42 -12.07 -6.59
N VAL A 160 15.29 -12.66 -6.94
CA VAL A 160 14.98 -14.04 -6.56
C VAL A 160 15.54 -15.03 -7.59
N GLY A 161 15.29 -14.78 -8.89
CA GLY A 161 15.68 -15.71 -9.95
C GLY A 161 17.16 -15.68 -10.28
N LEU A 162 17.77 -14.51 -10.51
CA LEU A 162 19.16 -14.40 -10.94
C LEU A 162 20.15 -14.27 -9.78
N MET A 163 19.84 -13.45 -8.78
CA MET A 163 20.76 -13.17 -7.66
C MET A 163 20.60 -14.16 -6.50
N GLY A 164 19.51 -14.93 -6.44
CA GLY A 164 19.31 -15.95 -5.41
C GLY A 164 19.09 -15.38 -4.01
N PHE A 165 18.58 -14.15 -3.87
CA PHE A 165 18.34 -13.51 -2.57
C PHE A 165 17.14 -14.10 -1.82
N GLY A 166 16.43 -15.09 -2.40
CA GLY A 166 15.34 -15.79 -1.74
C GLY A 166 14.24 -14.83 -1.23
N VAL A 167 13.84 -15.06 0.02
CA VAL A 167 12.79 -14.29 0.70
C VAL A 167 13.09 -12.79 0.77
N ALA A 168 14.35 -12.41 1.05
CA ALA A 168 14.74 -11.01 1.09
C ALA A 168 14.60 -10.34 -0.28
N GLY A 169 14.94 -11.06 -1.37
CA GLY A 169 14.78 -10.55 -2.73
C GLY A 169 13.32 -10.22 -3.07
N ALA A 170 12.41 -11.12 -2.77
CA ALA A 170 10.98 -10.92 -2.96
C ALA A 170 10.45 -9.72 -2.11
N ALA A 171 10.86 -9.63 -0.85
CA ALA A 171 10.48 -8.52 0.02
C ALA A 171 10.94 -7.16 -0.52
N PHE A 172 12.19 -7.06 -1.02
CA PHE A 172 12.68 -5.83 -1.64
C PHE A 172 12.00 -5.52 -2.97
N ALA A 173 11.72 -6.54 -3.80
CA ALA A 173 11.00 -6.36 -5.05
C ALA A 173 9.60 -5.75 -4.80
N THR A 174 8.87 -6.30 -3.82
CA THR A 174 7.57 -5.79 -3.38
C THR A 174 7.68 -4.36 -2.87
N GLY A 175 8.58 -4.09 -1.91
CA GLY A 175 8.72 -2.76 -1.33
C GLY A 175 9.13 -1.68 -2.34
N ILE A 176 10.05 -1.98 -3.25
CA ILE A 176 10.46 -1.04 -4.31
C ILE A 176 9.31 -0.79 -5.29
N SER A 177 8.54 -1.81 -5.64
CA SER A 177 7.37 -1.65 -6.51
C SER A 177 6.29 -0.76 -5.88
N GLU A 178 6.07 -0.88 -4.57
CA GLU A 178 5.18 0.00 -3.80
C GLU A 178 5.69 1.45 -3.79
N CYS A 179 7.01 1.64 -3.68
CA CYS A 179 7.61 2.98 -3.82
C CYS A 179 7.33 3.58 -5.20
N VAL A 180 7.46 2.82 -6.27
CA VAL A 180 7.14 3.28 -7.64
C VAL A 180 5.66 3.67 -7.72
N GLY A 181 4.76 2.81 -7.20
CA GLY A 181 3.32 3.05 -7.18
C GLY A 181 2.89 4.25 -6.32
N GLY A 182 3.64 4.58 -5.26
CA GLY A 182 3.38 5.73 -4.39
C GLY A 182 4.05 7.02 -4.83
N ILE A 183 5.33 6.96 -5.26
CA ILE A 183 6.12 8.14 -5.61
C ILE A 183 5.69 8.74 -6.95
N PHE A 184 5.35 7.91 -7.94
CA PHE A 184 4.88 8.40 -9.24
C PHE A 184 3.67 9.33 -9.12
N PRO A 185 2.57 8.94 -8.45
CA PRO A 185 1.44 9.84 -8.21
C PRO A 185 1.81 11.06 -7.36
N LEU A 186 2.65 10.90 -6.36
CA LEU A 186 3.11 12.00 -5.51
C LEU A 186 3.78 13.08 -6.35
N ILE A 187 4.69 12.71 -7.25
CA ILE A 187 5.36 13.64 -8.17
C ILE A 187 4.34 14.29 -9.10
N TYR A 188 3.37 13.52 -9.62
CA TYR A 188 2.33 14.05 -10.49
C TYR A 188 1.51 15.15 -9.81
N PHE A 189 1.05 14.95 -8.57
CA PHE A 189 0.24 15.92 -7.83
C PHE A 189 1.04 17.06 -7.20
N LEU A 190 2.36 16.91 -7.04
CA LEU A 190 3.26 17.99 -6.61
C LEU A 190 3.54 18.99 -7.74
N ARG A 191 3.64 18.51 -8.98
CA ARG A 191 3.92 19.35 -10.14
C ARG A 191 2.64 20.02 -10.67
N PRO A 192 2.76 21.15 -11.40
CA PRO A 192 1.67 21.68 -12.21
C PRO A 192 1.16 20.58 -13.16
N ASN A 193 -0.09 20.22 -13.02
CA ASN A 193 -0.71 19.12 -13.77
C ASN A 193 -2.07 19.54 -14.34
N SER A 194 -2.66 18.71 -15.20
CA SER A 194 -3.97 18.94 -15.82
C SER A 194 -5.15 18.47 -14.97
N SER A 195 -4.93 18.10 -13.72
CA SER A 195 -5.98 17.68 -12.79
C SER A 195 -6.50 18.86 -11.98
N ILE A 196 -7.75 18.74 -11.53
CA ILE A 196 -8.36 19.67 -10.56
C ILE A 196 -7.62 19.59 -9.21
N LEU A 197 -7.13 18.40 -8.83
CA LEU A 197 -6.44 18.18 -7.56
C LEU A 197 -4.93 18.48 -7.69
N ARG A 198 -4.42 19.18 -6.69
CA ARG A 198 -2.98 19.47 -6.50
C ARG A 198 -2.66 19.52 -5.02
N LEU A 199 -1.42 19.18 -4.66
CA LEU A 199 -0.94 19.39 -3.30
C LEU A 199 -0.72 20.87 -3.04
N THR A 200 -1.26 21.36 -1.93
CA THR A 200 -1.21 22.76 -1.51
C THR A 200 -0.76 22.87 -0.07
N LYS A 201 -0.14 24.00 0.31
CA LYS A 201 0.17 24.22 1.72
C LYS A 201 -1.13 24.32 2.53
N THR A 202 -1.28 23.46 3.53
CA THR A 202 -2.46 23.45 4.41
C THR A 202 -2.07 23.08 5.83
N ARG A 203 -2.93 23.40 6.79
CA ARG A 203 -2.82 22.91 8.18
C ARG A 203 -3.73 21.71 8.36
N LEU A 204 -3.34 20.79 9.23
CA LEU A 204 -4.16 19.64 9.59
C LEU A 204 -5.35 20.12 10.43
N GLU A 205 -6.55 19.75 10.02
CA GLU A 205 -7.78 19.98 10.74
C GLU A 205 -8.39 18.63 11.15
N ILE A 206 -8.60 18.43 12.44
CA ILE A 206 -9.01 17.12 12.99
C ILE A 206 -10.38 16.68 12.48
N ARG A 207 -11.36 17.59 12.35
CA ARG A 207 -12.73 17.23 11.94
C ARG A 207 -12.83 16.56 10.56
N PRO A 208 -12.23 17.11 9.48
CA PRO A 208 -12.23 16.42 8.17
C PRO A 208 -11.51 15.07 8.21
N LEU A 209 -10.42 14.98 8.99
CA LEU A 209 -9.65 13.73 9.13
C LEU A 209 -10.48 12.62 9.78
N LEU A 210 -11.15 12.92 10.89
CA LEU A 210 -12.04 11.96 11.57
C LEU A 210 -13.21 11.54 10.66
N ARG A 211 -13.80 12.48 9.91
CA ARG A 211 -14.85 12.15 8.94
C ARG A 211 -14.36 11.23 7.84
N ALA A 212 -13.16 11.47 7.30
CA ALA A 212 -12.56 10.60 6.31
C ALA A 212 -12.36 9.18 6.87
N CYS A 213 -11.76 9.06 8.05
CA CYS A 213 -11.57 7.75 8.69
C CYS A 213 -12.91 7.05 8.95
N ALA A 214 -13.93 7.77 9.42
CA ALA A 214 -15.25 7.20 9.63
C ALA A 214 -15.92 6.73 8.35
N ASN A 215 -15.85 7.53 7.27
CA ASN A 215 -16.41 7.17 5.96
C ASN A 215 -15.70 5.97 5.32
N GLY A 216 -14.40 5.82 5.54
CA GLY A 216 -13.61 4.73 4.99
C GLY A 216 -13.52 3.48 5.89
N SER A 217 -14.12 3.50 7.07
CA SER A 217 -14.02 2.39 8.03
C SER A 217 -14.57 1.06 7.50
N SER A 218 -15.57 1.11 6.61
CA SER A 218 -16.12 -0.08 5.93
C SER A 218 -15.07 -0.79 5.06
N GLU A 219 -14.21 -0.02 4.38
CA GLU A 219 -13.12 -0.58 3.56
C GLU A 219 -12.05 -1.24 4.42
N LEU A 220 -11.70 -0.64 5.55
CA LEU A 220 -10.78 -1.25 6.50
C LEU A 220 -11.34 -2.58 7.04
N MET A 221 -12.60 -2.61 7.43
CA MET A 221 -13.26 -3.84 7.90
C MET A 221 -13.31 -4.91 6.82
N SER A 222 -13.59 -4.53 5.56
CA SER A 222 -13.55 -5.42 4.42
C SER A 222 -12.15 -5.98 4.17
N SER A 223 -11.12 -5.15 4.23
CA SER A 223 -9.72 -5.57 4.08
C SER A 223 -9.30 -6.54 5.18
N ILE A 224 -9.66 -6.28 6.44
CA ILE A 224 -9.39 -7.17 7.57
C ILE A 224 -10.09 -8.51 7.36
N SER A 225 -11.39 -8.50 7.01
CA SER A 225 -12.16 -9.71 6.78
C SER A 225 -11.56 -10.56 5.65
N SER A 226 -11.16 -9.93 4.55
CA SER A 226 -10.52 -10.63 3.43
C SER A 226 -9.17 -11.24 3.82
N SER A 227 -8.38 -10.53 4.64
CA SER A 227 -7.05 -10.98 5.07
C SER A 227 -7.11 -12.12 6.09
N VAL A 228 -8.20 -12.27 6.84
CA VAL A 228 -8.39 -13.36 7.83
C VAL A 228 -8.93 -14.63 7.16
N VAL A 229 -9.65 -14.51 6.03
CA VAL A 229 -10.29 -15.64 5.34
C VAL A 229 -9.37 -16.25 4.27
N SER A 230 -8.34 -15.52 3.82
CA SER A 230 -7.36 -16.01 2.83
C SER A 230 -6.24 -16.82 3.48
#